data_cc897c9168a37320d712e11d5018d700
#
_entry.id   cc897c9168a37320d712e11d5018d700
#
_cell.length_a   1.000
_cell.length_b   1.000
_cell.length_c   1.000
_cell.angle_alpha   90.00
_cell.angle_beta   90.00
_cell.angle_gamma   90.00
#
_symmetry.space_group_name_H-M   'P 1'
#
loop_
_entity.id
_entity.type
_entity.pdbx_description
1 polymer ?
#
loop_
_entity_poly.entity_id
_entity_poly.type
_entity_poly.pdbx_seq_one_letter_code
_entity_poly.pdbx_strand_id
1 'polypeptide(L)'
;MEFLGGQLLYAMRVISHGAFNLCPSEVCHPGDGGESQCEIPTTKPVEFYPYPEVPAEAVAMGAKIVAAGGLDVAGIEYLESADGHLIFYDINANSNLRAPIGAAFGFDPFERVVDYLLAEIAALGA
;
A
#
# COMPACT_ATOMS: atom_id res chain seq x y z
N MET A 1 -2.34 -3.88 1.60
CA MET A 1 -2.03 -4.21 3.01
C MET A 1 -0.63 -3.71 3.31
N GLU A 2 -0.47 -2.98 4.40
CA GLU A 2 0.83 -2.49 4.88
C GLU A 2 1.27 -3.33 6.08
N PHE A 3 2.51 -3.81 6.06
CA PHE A 3 3.10 -4.64 7.10
C PHE A 3 4.29 -3.95 7.76
N LEU A 4 4.44 -4.17 9.05
CA LEU A 4 5.57 -3.67 9.85
C LEU A 4 6.00 -4.75 10.85
N GLY A 5 7.29 -5.11 10.87
CA GLY A 5 7.81 -6.17 11.73
C GLY A 5 7.11 -7.51 11.54
N GLY A 6 6.72 -7.84 10.31
CA GLY A 6 6.01 -9.07 9.97
C GLY A 6 4.51 -9.09 10.33
N GLN A 7 3.96 -8.02 10.89
CA GLN A 7 2.55 -7.92 11.29
C GLN A 7 1.80 -6.93 10.41
N LEU A 8 0.50 -7.18 10.19
CA LEU A 8 -0.36 -6.24 9.50
C LEU A 8 -0.47 -4.95 10.31
N LEU A 9 -0.07 -3.84 9.71
CA LEU A 9 -0.22 -2.51 10.29
C LEU A 9 -1.64 -1.97 10.03
N TYR A 10 -2.06 -1.95 8.78
CA TYR A 10 -3.42 -1.67 8.33
C TYR A 10 -3.63 -2.16 6.90
N ALA A 11 -4.89 -2.17 6.46
CA ALA A 11 -5.23 -2.38 5.05
C ALA A 11 -6.00 -1.19 4.48
N MET A 12 -5.86 -0.98 3.18
CA MET A 12 -6.61 0.03 2.44
C MET A 12 -7.14 -0.57 1.13
N ARG A 13 -8.30 -0.10 0.72
CA ARG A 13 -8.86 -0.37 -0.61
C ARG A 13 -8.38 0.72 -1.55
N VAL A 14 -7.85 0.31 -2.69
CA VAL A 14 -7.39 1.20 -3.76
C VAL A 14 -8.37 1.10 -4.92
N ILE A 15 -8.93 2.24 -5.34
CA ILE A 15 -9.86 2.33 -6.46
C ILE A 15 -9.19 3.14 -7.56
N SER A 16 -9.01 2.52 -8.73
CA SER A 16 -8.50 3.17 -9.93
C SER A 16 -9.65 3.50 -10.88
N HIS A 17 -9.72 4.75 -11.32
CA HIS A 17 -10.66 5.21 -12.33
C HIS A 17 -9.93 5.37 -13.66
N GLY A 18 -9.90 4.33 -14.49
CA GLY A 18 -9.24 4.37 -15.80
C GLY A 18 -8.43 3.12 -16.12
N ALA A 19 -7.33 3.28 -16.86
CA ALA A 19 -6.44 2.18 -17.17
C ALA A 19 -5.81 1.61 -15.88
N PHE A 20 -5.50 0.31 -15.88
CA PHE A 20 -4.90 -0.44 -14.78
C PHE A 20 -3.45 0.00 -14.53
N ASN A 21 -3.26 1.27 -14.20
CA ASN A 21 -1.96 1.81 -13.85
C ASN A 21 -2.09 2.63 -12.57
N LEU A 22 -1.55 2.10 -11.49
CA LEU A 22 -1.56 2.72 -10.17
C LEU A 22 -0.47 3.79 -10.00
N CYS A 23 0.34 4.03 -11.04
CA CYS A 23 1.43 5.01 -10.99
C CYS A 23 0.90 6.40 -11.39
N PRO A 24 0.85 7.39 -10.49
CA PRO A 24 0.35 8.74 -10.82
C PRO A 24 1.27 9.53 -11.76
N SER A 25 2.43 8.98 -12.16
CA SER A 25 3.43 9.64 -13.02
C SER A 25 3.12 9.60 -14.52
N GLU A 26 2.08 8.89 -14.97
CA GLU A 26 1.75 8.76 -16.39
C GLU A 26 0.65 9.70 -16.91
N VAL A 27 0.32 10.77 -16.18
CA VAL A 27 -0.68 11.75 -16.60
C VAL A 27 -0.13 12.73 -17.67
N CYS A 28 1.15 12.68 -17.97
CA CYS A 28 1.79 13.48 -19.01
C CYS A 28 2.34 12.58 -20.11
N HIS A 29 1.51 12.17 -21.09
CA HIS A 29 2.03 11.73 -22.38
C HIS A 29 2.47 12.97 -23.17
N PRO A 30 3.74 13.07 -23.61
CA PRO A 30 4.11 14.03 -24.63
C PRO A 30 3.46 13.56 -25.93
N GLY A 31 2.28 14.09 -26.23
CA GLY A 31 1.64 13.90 -27.52
C GLY A 31 2.48 14.56 -28.61
N ASP A 32 2.64 13.86 -29.71
CA ASP A 32 3.26 14.32 -30.95
C ASP A 32 2.76 15.73 -31.33
N GLY A 33 3.62 16.75 -31.19
CA GLY A 33 3.63 17.97 -31.99
C GLY A 33 2.43 18.93 -31.90
N GLY A 34 1.74 19.06 -30.78
CA GLY A 34 0.71 20.08 -30.56
C GLY A 34 0.81 20.67 -29.17
N GLU A 35 0.49 21.98 -29.01
CA GLU A 35 0.50 22.69 -27.73
C GLU A 35 -0.19 21.84 -26.64
N SER A 36 0.63 21.30 -25.75
CA SER A 36 0.20 20.43 -24.66
C SER A 36 -0.56 21.28 -23.64
N GLN A 37 -1.89 21.40 -23.79
CA GLN A 37 -2.75 21.75 -22.68
C GLN A 37 -2.77 20.54 -21.73
N CYS A 38 -1.99 20.62 -20.67
CA CYS A 38 -2.09 19.69 -19.55
C CYS A 38 -3.45 19.92 -18.89
N GLU A 39 -4.49 19.24 -19.37
CA GLU A 39 -5.78 19.19 -18.68
C GLU A 39 -5.54 18.46 -17.36
N ILE A 40 -5.55 19.21 -16.26
CA ILE A 40 -5.54 18.63 -14.92
C ILE A 40 -6.83 17.81 -14.79
N PRO A 41 -6.77 16.46 -14.68
CA PRO A 41 -7.98 15.68 -14.51
C PRO A 41 -8.72 16.19 -13.27
N THR A 42 -9.99 16.53 -13.41
CA THR A 42 -10.84 16.98 -12.29
C THR A 42 -11.19 15.85 -11.33
N THR A 43 -10.90 14.59 -11.70
CA THR A 43 -11.08 13.40 -10.88
C THR A 43 -9.71 12.83 -10.49
N LYS A 44 -9.55 12.47 -9.21
CA LYS A 44 -8.34 11.78 -8.75
C LYS A 44 -8.25 10.42 -9.45
N PRO A 45 -7.17 10.11 -10.14
CA PRO A 45 -7.04 8.85 -10.91
C PRO A 45 -7.05 7.61 -10.00
N VAL A 46 -6.65 7.78 -8.73
CA VAL A 46 -6.60 6.72 -7.73
C VAL A 46 -7.10 7.26 -6.38
N GLU A 47 -7.98 6.49 -5.75
CA GLU A 47 -8.53 6.81 -4.44
C GLU A 47 -8.18 5.71 -3.44
N PHE A 48 -7.98 6.10 -2.17
CA PHE A 48 -7.57 5.22 -1.08
C PHE A 48 -8.58 5.31 0.06
N TYR A 49 -9.08 4.15 0.51
CA TYR A 49 -10.04 4.04 1.61
C TYR A 49 -9.55 3.07 2.67
N PRO A 50 -9.78 3.33 3.97
CA PRO A 50 -9.52 2.35 5.02
C PRO A 50 -10.29 1.06 4.74
N TYR A 51 -9.65 -0.09 4.98
CA TYR A 51 -10.27 -1.40 4.82
C TYR A 51 -10.09 -2.24 6.09
N PRO A 52 -10.94 -2.02 7.11
CA PRO A 52 -10.83 -2.71 8.40
C PRO A 52 -11.25 -4.19 8.33
N GLU A 53 -12.07 -4.57 7.35
CA GLU A 53 -12.62 -5.91 7.20
C GLU A 53 -11.80 -6.77 6.21
N VAL A 54 -10.48 -6.58 6.16
CA VAL A 54 -9.61 -7.39 5.30
C VAL A 54 -9.73 -8.88 5.68
N PRO A 55 -9.91 -9.79 4.70
CA PRO A 55 -10.05 -11.22 5.00
C PRO A 55 -8.85 -11.78 5.75
N ALA A 56 -9.10 -12.58 6.78
CA ALA A 56 -8.03 -13.20 7.59
C ALA A 56 -7.09 -14.07 6.73
N GLU A 57 -7.60 -14.69 5.69
CA GLU A 57 -6.80 -15.46 4.72
C GLU A 57 -5.83 -14.56 3.96
N ALA A 58 -6.27 -13.36 3.53
CA ALA A 58 -5.41 -12.39 2.85
C ALA A 58 -4.28 -11.92 3.77
N VAL A 59 -4.61 -11.64 5.04
CA VAL A 59 -3.61 -11.26 6.06
C VAL A 59 -2.60 -12.38 6.27
N ALA A 60 -3.06 -13.62 6.44
CA ALA A 60 -2.19 -14.77 6.67
C ALA A 60 -1.26 -15.05 5.47
N MET A 61 -1.77 -14.89 4.25
CA MET A 61 -0.97 -15.05 3.05
C MET A 61 0.06 -13.91 2.90
N GLY A 62 -0.36 -12.66 3.11
CA GLY A 62 0.53 -11.50 3.12
C GLY A 62 1.66 -11.65 4.14
N ALA A 63 1.36 -12.09 5.36
CA ALA A 63 2.37 -12.35 6.39
C ALA A 63 3.38 -13.43 5.97
N LYS A 64 2.94 -14.49 5.29
CA LYS A 64 3.85 -15.51 4.72
C LYS A 64 4.78 -14.92 3.65
N ILE A 65 4.25 -14.07 2.78
CA ILE A 65 5.03 -13.39 1.74
C ILE A 65 6.11 -12.51 2.38
N VAL A 66 5.71 -11.68 3.35
CA VAL A 66 6.61 -10.79 4.10
C VAL A 66 7.72 -11.59 4.80
N ALA A 67 7.36 -12.68 5.49
CA ALA A 67 8.32 -13.56 6.16
C ALA A 67 9.28 -14.23 5.18
N ALA A 68 8.78 -14.74 4.05
CA ALA A 68 9.60 -15.36 3.01
C ALA A 68 10.57 -14.37 2.36
N GLY A 69 10.17 -13.09 2.24
CA GLY A 69 11.02 -12.01 1.73
C GLY A 69 12.00 -11.44 2.75
N GLY A 70 11.87 -11.75 4.04
CA GLY A 70 12.65 -11.13 5.11
C GLY A 70 12.40 -9.62 5.19
N LEU A 71 11.16 -9.20 5.00
CA LEU A 71 10.79 -7.79 4.91
C LEU A 71 10.29 -7.27 6.27
N ASP A 72 10.91 -6.21 6.77
CA ASP A 72 10.47 -5.53 7.99
C ASP A 72 9.36 -4.52 7.72
N VAL A 73 9.43 -3.85 6.57
CA VAL A 73 8.41 -2.91 6.08
C VAL A 73 7.99 -3.37 4.70
N ALA A 74 6.70 -3.60 4.48
CA ALA A 74 6.23 -4.08 3.20
C ALA A 74 4.80 -3.61 2.86
N GLY A 75 4.59 -3.26 1.59
CA GLY A 75 3.28 -3.11 0.98
C GLY A 75 2.96 -4.35 0.13
N ILE A 76 1.85 -5.00 0.41
CA ILE A 76 1.38 -6.17 -0.36
C ILE A 76 0.04 -5.83 -0.99
N GLU A 77 -0.03 -5.96 -2.31
CA GLU A 77 -1.26 -5.73 -3.06
C GLU A 77 -1.87 -7.03 -3.56
N TYR A 78 -3.19 -7.14 -3.46
CA TYR A 78 -3.93 -8.27 -3.98
C TYR A 78 -5.27 -7.83 -4.57
N LEU A 79 -5.78 -8.66 -5.47
CA LEU A 79 -7.12 -8.58 -6.02
C LEU A 79 -7.91 -9.80 -5.57
N GLU A 80 -9.21 -9.62 -5.43
CA GLU A 80 -10.16 -10.70 -5.28
C GLU A 80 -10.87 -10.90 -6.63
N SER A 81 -10.74 -12.08 -7.20
CA SER A 81 -11.43 -12.45 -8.44
C SER A 81 -12.92 -12.70 -8.20
N ALA A 82 -13.72 -12.72 -9.27
CA ALA A 82 -15.17 -12.91 -9.20
C ALA A 82 -15.58 -14.26 -8.55
N ASP A 83 -14.71 -15.25 -8.56
CA ASP A 83 -14.88 -16.57 -7.94
C ASP A 83 -14.26 -16.65 -6.53
N GLY A 84 -13.82 -15.51 -5.96
CA GLY A 84 -13.33 -15.38 -4.59
C GLY A 84 -11.86 -15.77 -4.39
N HIS A 85 -11.08 -15.99 -5.46
CA HIS A 85 -9.66 -16.26 -5.33
C HIS A 85 -8.86 -14.97 -5.07
N LEU A 86 -7.91 -15.06 -4.14
CA LEU A 86 -6.97 -13.97 -3.84
C LEU A 86 -5.76 -14.06 -4.78
N ILE A 87 -5.49 -13.00 -5.52
CA ILE A 87 -4.39 -12.89 -6.47
C ILE A 87 -3.44 -11.80 -5.98
N PHE A 88 -2.30 -12.20 -5.43
CA PHE A 88 -1.23 -11.30 -4.98
C PHE A 88 -0.36 -10.95 -6.19
N TYR A 89 -0.22 -9.67 -6.50
CA TYR A 89 0.42 -9.24 -7.75
C TYR A 89 1.54 -8.21 -7.56
N ASP A 90 1.56 -7.48 -6.43
CA ASP A 90 2.62 -6.50 -6.16
C ASP A 90 3.11 -6.61 -4.72
N ILE A 91 4.46 -6.66 -4.59
CA ILE A 91 5.16 -6.80 -3.32
C ILE A 91 6.24 -5.74 -3.28
N ASN A 92 6.04 -4.74 -2.43
CA ASN A 92 6.96 -3.63 -2.25
C ASN A 92 7.69 -3.77 -0.91
N ALA A 93 9.03 -3.77 -0.94
CA ALA A 93 9.86 -3.69 0.26
C ALA A 93 9.92 -2.26 0.84
N ASN A 94 9.23 -1.32 0.22
CA ASN A 94 9.08 0.06 0.67
C ASN A 94 7.58 0.36 0.76
N SER A 95 7.08 0.58 1.96
CA SER A 95 5.67 0.84 2.22
C SER A 95 5.25 2.23 1.76
N ASN A 96 4.05 2.34 1.20
CA ASN A 96 3.42 3.61 0.84
C ASN A 96 2.47 4.08 1.96
N LEU A 97 3.04 4.35 3.14
CA LEU A 97 2.28 4.75 4.31
C LEU A 97 1.47 6.03 4.09
N ARG A 98 0.23 6.03 4.59
CA ARG A 98 -0.71 7.15 4.45
C ARG A 98 -1.27 7.54 5.81
N ALA A 99 -0.86 8.72 6.31
CA ALA A 99 -1.34 9.24 7.60
C ALA A 99 -2.88 9.30 7.68
N PRO A 100 -3.64 9.75 6.64
CA PRO A 100 -5.10 9.78 6.70
C PRO A 100 -5.73 8.38 6.85
N ILE A 101 -5.10 7.34 6.29
CA ILE A 101 -5.59 5.97 6.44
C ILE A 101 -5.29 5.46 7.85
N GLY A 102 -4.06 5.66 8.37
CA GLY A 102 -3.73 5.30 9.75
C GLY A 102 -4.62 5.99 10.77
N ALA A 103 -4.92 7.27 10.57
CA ALA A 103 -5.82 8.03 11.43
C ALA A 103 -7.23 7.42 11.52
N ALA A 104 -7.74 6.83 10.43
CA ALA A 104 -9.01 6.11 10.44
C ALA A 104 -8.99 4.84 11.29
N PHE A 105 -7.80 4.26 11.55
CA PHE A 105 -7.57 3.16 12.49
C PHE A 105 -7.15 3.64 13.88
N GLY A 106 -7.06 4.96 14.11
CA GLY A 106 -6.77 5.56 15.40
C GLY A 106 -5.29 5.69 15.74
N PHE A 107 -4.39 5.68 14.75
CA PHE A 107 -2.95 5.87 14.97
C PHE A 107 -2.25 6.58 13.80
N ASP A 108 -1.04 7.08 14.04
CA ASP A 108 -0.14 7.57 13.00
C ASP A 108 0.79 6.42 12.56
N PRO A 109 0.76 6.02 11.27
CA PRO A 109 1.60 4.93 10.77
C PRO A 109 3.09 5.28 10.79
N PHE A 110 3.46 6.55 10.69
CA PHE A 110 4.86 6.95 10.77
C PHE A 110 5.41 6.87 12.19
N GLU A 111 4.62 7.21 13.21
CA GLU A 111 4.98 6.98 14.61
C GLU A 111 5.20 5.49 14.89
N ARG A 112 4.38 4.61 14.34
CA ARG A 112 4.56 3.16 14.47
C ARG A 112 5.89 2.69 13.88
N VAL A 113 6.31 3.23 12.74
CA VAL A 113 7.63 2.92 12.16
C VAL A 113 8.76 3.41 13.05
N VAL A 114 8.65 4.61 13.61
CA VAL A 114 9.64 5.15 14.55
C VAL A 114 9.75 4.26 15.79
N ASP A 115 8.61 3.88 16.39
CA ASP A 115 8.58 2.98 17.55
C ASP A 115 9.23 1.63 17.25
N TYR A 116 8.93 1.06 16.08
CA TYR A 116 9.54 -0.18 15.62
C TYR A 116 11.06 -0.04 15.51
N LEU A 117 11.56 0.99 14.84
CA LEU A 117 12.99 1.22 14.67
C LEU A 117 13.71 1.44 16.00
N LEU A 118 13.08 2.15 16.95
CA LEU A 118 13.64 2.34 18.29
C LEU A 118 13.73 1.01 19.05
N ALA A 119 12.72 0.14 18.90
CA ALA A 119 12.75 -1.19 19.51
C ALA A 119 13.85 -2.08 18.90
N GLU A 120 14.05 -2.04 17.58
CA GLU A 120 15.13 -2.77 16.90
C GLU A 120 16.52 -2.28 17.35
N ILE A 121 16.72 -0.96 17.44
CA ILE A 121 17.98 -0.37 17.95
C ILE A 121 18.25 -0.84 19.39
N ALA A 122 17.24 -0.83 20.25
CA ALA A 122 17.39 -1.28 21.63
C ALA A 122 17.76 -2.77 21.71
N ALA A 123 17.19 -3.60 20.82
CA ALA A 123 17.51 -5.03 20.75
C ALA A 123 18.96 -5.31 20.28
N LEU A 124 19.51 -4.46 19.41
CA LEU A 124 20.90 -4.57 18.93
C LEU A 124 21.93 -4.12 19.97
N GLY A 125 21.53 -3.27 20.92
CA GLY A 125 22.40 -2.73 21.97
C GLY A 125 22.39 -3.54 23.28
N ALA A 126 21.56 -4.58 23.33
CA ALA A 126 21.48 -5.50 24.46
C ALA A 126 22.29 -6.76 24.16
#